data_94bd876e2cf4b3986df34072e63cbd02
#
_entry.id   94bd876e2cf4b3986df34072e63cbd02
#
_cell.length_a   1.000
_cell.length_b   1.000
_cell.length_c   1.000
_cell.angle_alpha   90.00
_cell.angle_beta   90.00
_cell.angle_gamma   90.00
#
_symmetry.space_group_name_H-M   'P 1'
#
loop_
_entity.id
_entity.type
_entity.pdbx_description
1 polymer ?
#
loop_
_entity_poly.entity_id
_entity_poly.type
_entity_poly.pdbx_seq_one_letter_code
_entity_poly.pdbx_strand_id
1 'polypeptide(L)'
;MKRSPFIAVVLGLVLALFIYTQSTRPKRPTIKNEISISDQIQEALSNIQNADNAQSQMKGILQMRSLSEKYPENADLQRNMGLFSIQSGQYEKAVARFEKVINIDAQRLDAYMQLAISYLALKDTSAATGVLISLIDKSEGDTRKNAEAMLEKLK
;
A
#
# COMPACT_ATOMS: atom_id res chain seq x y z
N MET A 1 15.64 29.86 64.95
CA MET A 1 16.49 29.40 63.83
C MET A 1 16.17 30.29 62.61
N LYS A 2 17.07 31.22 62.27
CA LYS A 2 16.91 32.09 61.09
C LYS A 2 17.21 31.28 59.84
N ARG A 3 16.19 30.97 59.04
CA ARG A 3 16.36 30.32 57.73
C ARG A 3 17.16 31.27 56.84
N SER A 4 18.31 30.81 56.35
CA SER A 4 19.21 31.59 55.53
C SER A 4 18.46 32.05 54.26
N PRO A 5 18.51 33.35 53.92
CA PRO A 5 17.87 33.86 52.67
C PRO A 5 18.45 33.23 51.42
N PHE A 6 19.65 32.64 51.51
CA PHE A 6 20.31 31.91 50.42
C PHE A 6 19.55 30.71 49.90
N ILE A 7 18.85 29.97 50.81
CA ILE A 7 18.08 28.77 50.45
C ILE A 7 16.87 29.17 49.62
N ALA A 8 16.22 30.28 49.98
CA ALA A 8 15.04 30.77 49.21
C ALA A 8 15.40 31.21 47.78
N VAL A 9 16.56 31.84 47.60
CA VAL A 9 17.05 32.29 46.30
C VAL A 9 17.42 31.08 45.38
N VAL A 10 18.10 30.07 45.97
CA VAL A 10 18.47 28.85 45.23
C VAL A 10 17.19 28.07 44.82
N LEU A 11 16.23 27.92 45.69
CA LEU A 11 14.93 27.27 45.38
C LEU A 11 14.17 28.03 44.26
N GLY A 12 14.17 29.36 44.29
CA GLY A 12 13.55 30.18 43.27
C GLY A 12 14.22 30.01 41.88
N LEU A 13 15.55 29.95 41.84
CA LEU A 13 16.31 29.73 40.59
C LEU A 13 16.07 28.32 40.02
N VAL A 14 16.02 27.29 40.87
CA VAL A 14 15.72 25.91 40.43
C VAL A 14 14.30 25.80 39.89
N LEU A 15 13.33 26.47 40.54
CA LEU A 15 11.95 26.49 40.06
C LEU A 15 11.83 27.24 38.71
N ALA A 16 12.51 28.37 38.60
CA ALA A 16 12.53 29.14 37.35
C ALA A 16 13.16 28.35 36.19
N LEU A 17 14.26 27.64 36.45
CA LEU A 17 14.92 26.74 35.47
C LEU A 17 14.01 25.57 35.08
N PHE A 18 13.29 25.00 36.05
CA PHE A 18 12.34 23.92 35.80
C PHE A 18 11.16 24.38 34.94
N ILE A 19 10.61 25.56 35.21
CA ILE A 19 9.52 26.16 34.42
C ILE A 19 10.05 26.51 33.01
N TYR A 20 11.27 27.05 32.88
CA TYR A 20 11.88 27.37 31.60
C TYR A 20 12.08 26.11 30.76
N THR A 21 12.60 25.02 31.32
CA THR A 21 12.79 23.74 30.62
C THR A 21 11.47 23.06 30.23
N GLN A 22 10.39 23.26 30.98
CA GLN A 22 9.06 22.79 30.57
C GLN A 22 8.44 23.65 29.46
N SER A 23 8.67 24.97 29.49
CA SER A 23 8.14 25.90 28.49
C SER A 23 8.84 25.76 27.12
N THR A 24 10.09 25.33 27.11
CA THR A 24 10.88 25.15 25.87
C THR A 24 10.82 23.75 25.29
N ARG A 25 10.10 22.80 25.94
CA ARG A 25 9.86 21.49 25.30
C ARG A 25 8.99 21.74 24.06
N PRO A 26 9.51 21.41 22.85
CA PRO A 26 8.68 21.49 21.66
C PRO A 26 7.44 20.64 21.93
N LYS A 27 6.24 21.23 21.85
CA LYS A 27 5.01 20.45 21.85
C LYS A 27 5.22 19.37 20.81
N ARG A 28 5.24 18.09 21.23
CA ARG A 28 5.20 16.98 20.29
C ARG A 28 4.08 17.33 19.33
N PRO A 29 4.35 17.34 18.00
CA PRO A 29 3.26 17.52 17.06
C PRO A 29 2.20 16.51 17.50
N THR A 30 1.00 16.98 17.83
CA THR A 30 -0.17 16.12 17.95
C THR A 30 -0.23 15.46 16.61
N ILE A 31 0.16 14.16 16.56
CA ILE A 31 -0.10 13.32 15.41
C ILE A 31 -1.61 13.41 15.31
N LYS A 32 -2.13 14.30 14.45
CA LYS A 32 -3.45 14.10 13.88
C LYS A 32 -3.43 12.62 13.52
N ASN A 33 -4.36 11.84 14.02
CA ASN A 33 -4.56 10.45 13.60
C ASN A 33 -4.79 10.51 12.09
N GLU A 34 -3.72 10.67 11.33
CA GLU A 34 -3.76 10.42 9.91
C GLU A 34 -3.96 8.92 9.84
N ILE A 35 -5.19 8.55 9.48
CA ILE A 35 -5.56 7.17 9.17
C ILE A 35 -4.44 6.64 8.26
N SER A 36 -3.80 5.55 8.67
CA SER A 36 -2.69 4.99 7.90
C SER A 36 -3.14 4.71 6.47
N ILE A 37 -2.22 4.72 5.52
CA ILE A 37 -2.60 4.42 4.13
C ILE A 37 -3.21 3.02 4.00
N SER A 38 -2.74 2.05 4.80
CA SER A 38 -3.33 0.71 4.86
C SER A 38 -4.78 0.73 5.34
N ASP A 39 -5.10 1.54 6.35
CA ASP A 39 -6.48 1.66 6.84
C ASP A 39 -7.39 2.34 5.80
N GLN A 40 -6.88 3.35 5.08
CA GLN A 40 -7.61 4.00 3.99
C GLN A 40 -7.87 3.03 2.83
N ILE A 41 -6.93 2.16 2.51
CA ILE A 41 -7.10 1.09 1.51
C ILE A 41 -8.16 0.10 1.97
N GLN A 42 -8.11 -0.34 3.23
CA GLN A 42 -9.09 -1.28 3.79
C GLN A 42 -10.49 -0.68 3.83
N GLU A 43 -10.61 0.59 4.21
CA GLU A 43 -11.90 1.31 4.17
C GLU A 43 -12.46 1.36 2.76
N ALA A 44 -11.65 1.73 1.77
CA ALA A 44 -12.07 1.78 0.37
C ALA A 44 -12.49 0.40 -0.16
N LEU A 45 -11.73 -0.67 0.18
CA LEU A 45 -12.07 -2.05 -0.17
C LEU A 45 -13.39 -2.49 0.49
N SER A 46 -13.57 -2.18 1.77
CA SER A 46 -14.82 -2.46 2.50
C SER A 46 -16.02 -1.77 1.85
N ASN A 47 -15.86 -0.49 1.45
CA ASN A 47 -16.89 0.26 0.74
C ASN A 47 -17.26 -0.36 -0.62
N ILE A 48 -16.30 -1.02 -1.29
CA ILE A 48 -16.53 -1.72 -2.56
C ILE A 48 -17.25 -3.06 -2.32
N GLN A 49 -16.78 -3.84 -1.34
CA GLN A 49 -17.26 -5.20 -1.09
C GLN A 49 -18.63 -5.24 -0.43
N ASN A 50 -18.91 -4.30 0.48
CA ASN A 50 -20.14 -4.22 1.25
C ASN A 50 -21.12 -3.19 0.69
N ALA A 51 -20.96 -2.80 -0.57
CA ALA A 51 -21.83 -1.80 -1.19
C ALA A 51 -23.26 -2.34 -1.40
N ASP A 52 -24.24 -1.66 -0.84
CA ASP A 52 -25.65 -1.99 -1.00
C ASP A 52 -26.19 -1.71 -2.43
N ASN A 53 -25.46 -0.89 -3.17
CA ASN A 53 -25.83 -0.46 -4.52
C ASN A 53 -24.61 -0.03 -5.34
N ALA A 54 -24.81 0.08 -6.67
CA ALA A 54 -23.74 0.48 -7.61
C ALA A 54 -23.13 1.86 -7.30
N GLN A 55 -23.89 2.77 -6.72
CA GLN A 55 -23.40 4.11 -6.38
C GLN A 55 -22.40 4.05 -5.21
N SER A 56 -22.70 3.28 -4.18
CA SER A 56 -21.80 3.04 -3.03
C SER A 56 -20.52 2.34 -3.48
N GLN A 57 -20.66 1.32 -4.35
CA GLN A 57 -19.52 0.63 -4.93
C GLN A 57 -18.62 1.57 -5.74
N MET A 58 -19.22 2.42 -6.59
CA MET A 58 -18.49 3.41 -7.38
C MET A 58 -17.73 4.41 -6.50
N LYS A 59 -18.31 4.85 -5.37
CA LYS A 59 -17.64 5.71 -4.41
C LYS A 59 -16.37 5.08 -3.86
N GLY A 60 -16.41 3.81 -3.47
CA GLY A 60 -15.23 3.08 -3.01
C GLY A 60 -14.15 2.95 -4.08
N ILE A 61 -14.54 2.68 -5.34
CA ILE A 61 -13.62 2.62 -6.49
C ILE A 61 -12.95 3.97 -6.72
N LEU A 62 -13.71 5.08 -6.67
CA LEU A 62 -13.15 6.43 -6.82
C LEU A 62 -12.21 6.80 -5.68
N GLN A 63 -12.51 6.39 -4.44
CA GLN A 63 -11.63 6.56 -3.30
C GLN A 63 -10.31 5.81 -3.51
N MET A 64 -10.36 4.54 -3.93
CA MET A 64 -9.18 3.73 -4.24
C MET A 64 -8.34 4.36 -5.35
N ARG A 65 -9.00 4.88 -6.40
CA ARG A 65 -8.33 5.57 -7.50
C ARG A 65 -7.59 6.82 -7.01
N SER A 66 -8.26 7.68 -6.24
CA SER A 66 -7.66 8.89 -5.65
C SER A 66 -6.45 8.56 -4.79
N LEU A 67 -6.53 7.50 -3.98
CA LEU A 67 -5.38 7.02 -3.20
C LEU A 67 -4.24 6.57 -4.11
N SER A 68 -4.53 5.86 -5.20
CA SER A 68 -3.48 5.37 -6.12
C SER A 68 -2.78 6.49 -6.90
N GLU A 69 -3.47 7.61 -7.11
CA GLU A 69 -2.91 8.83 -7.71
C GLU A 69 -2.04 9.60 -6.70
N LYS A 70 -2.48 9.65 -5.43
CA LYS A 70 -1.75 10.31 -4.33
C LYS A 70 -0.51 9.53 -3.90
N TYR A 71 -0.56 8.20 -3.95
CA TYR A 71 0.51 7.31 -3.52
C TYR A 71 0.90 6.33 -4.63
N PRO A 72 1.46 6.83 -5.75
CA PRO A 72 1.71 6.03 -6.93
C PRO A 72 2.70 4.88 -6.72
N GLU A 73 3.59 4.99 -5.72
CA GLU A 73 4.59 3.98 -5.38
C GLU A 73 4.11 3.00 -4.28
N ASN A 74 2.82 2.97 -3.98
CA ASN A 74 2.26 1.98 -3.07
C ASN A 74 1.85 0.72 -3.86
N ALA A 75 2.57 -0.39 -3.66
CA ALA A 75 2.35 -1.64 -4.38
C ALA A 75 0.93 -2.21 -4.18
N ASP A 76 0.37 -2.10 -2.98
CA ASP A 76 -0.97 -2.62 -2.68
C ASP A 76 -2.06 -1.84 -3.41
N LEU A 77 -1.93 -0.52 -3.52
CA LEU A 77 -2.84 0.31 -4.33
C LEU A 77 -2.76 -0.06 -5.80
N GLN A 78 -1.54 -0.17 -6.36
CA GLN A 78 -1.37 -0.55 -7.77
C GLN A 78 -1.94 -1.95 -8.03
N ARG A 79 -1.69 -2.90 -7.12
CA ARG A 79 -2.24 -4.25 -7.21
C ARG A 79 -3.78 -4.26 -7.22
N ASN A 80 -4.40 -3.59 -6.27
CA ASN A 80 -5.87 -3.53 -6.19
C ASN A 80 -6.47 -2.86 -7.43
N MET A 81 -5.87 -1.78 -7.92
CA MET A 81 -6.29 -1.14 -9.17
C MET A 81 -6.08 -2.05 -10.39
N GLY A 82 -5.04 -2.87 -10.40
CA GLY A 82 -4.83 -3.92 -11.41
C GLY A 82 -5.94 -4.97 -11.41
N LEU A 83 -6.31 -5.47 -10.22
CA LEU A 83 -7.42 -6.42 -10.06
C LEU A 83 -8.77 -5.85 -10.53
N PHE A 84 -9.06 -4.59 -10.20
CA PHE A 84 -10.26 -3.91 -10.72
C PHE A 84 -10.22 -3.74 -12.24
N SER A 85 -9.03 -3.54 -12.81
CA SER A 85 -8.87 -3.46 -14.26
C SER A 85 -9.16 -4.81 -14.93
N ILE A 86 -8.70 -5.94 -14.36
CA ILE A 86 -9.04 -7.29 -14.85
C ILE A 86 -10.56 -7.50 -14.76
N GLN A 87 -11.16 -7.21 -13.60
CA GLN A 87 -12.60 -7.42 -13.37
C GLN A 87 -13.47 -6.62 -14.34
N SER A 88 -13.00 -5.45 -14.77
CA SER A 88 -13.71 -4.59 -15.75
C SER A 88 -13.28 -4.83 -17.20
N GLY A 89 -12.47 -5.85 -17.48
CA GLY A 89 -12.01 -6.19 -18.82
C GLY A 89 -10.99 -5.22 -19.42
N GLN A 90 -10.41 -4.34 -18.59
CA GLN A 90 -9.43 -3.33 -19.04
C GLN A 90 -8.00 -3.89 -18.90
N TYR A 91 -7.70 -4.93 -19.68
CA TYR A 91 -6.48 -5.72 -19.51
C TYR A 91 -5.19 -4.95 -19.78
N GLU A 92 -5.17 -3.96 -20.70
CA GLU A 92 -4.00 -3.09 -20.92
C GLU A 92 -3.66 -2.27 -19.68
N LYS A 93 -4.70 -1.78 -18.95
CA LYS A 93 -4.50 -1.08 -17.69
C LYS A 93 -4.03 -2.04 -16.60
N ALA A 94 -4.54 -3.27 -16.59
CA ALA A 94 -4.10 -4.30 -15.64
C ALA A 94 -2.61 -4.60 -15.84
N VAL A 95 -2.15 -4.78 -17.08
CA VAL A 95 -0.73 -4.96 -17.43
C VAL A 95 0.10 -3.83 -16.83
N ALA A 96 -0.20 -2.57 -17.15
CA ALA A 96 0.57 -1.43 -16.65
C ALA A 96 0.60 -1.35 -15.11
N ARG A 97 -0.48 -1.75 -14.44
CA ARG A 97 -0.54 -1.77 -12.97
C ARG A 97 0.31 -2.88 -12.37
N PHE A 98 0.24 -4.11 -12.90
CA PHE A 98 1.03 -5.22 -12.37
C PHE A 98 2.52 -5.10 -12.70
N GLU A 99 2.90 -4.56 -13.86
CA GLU A 99 4.29 -4.18 -14.15
C GLU A 99 4.80 -3.18 -13.10
N LYS A 100 3.99 -2.18 -12.74
CA LYS A 100 4.35 -1.23 -11.71
C LYS A 100 4.50 -1.90 -10.34
N VAL A 101 3.62 -2.84 -9.96
CA VAL A 101 3.76 -3.63 -8.73
C VAL A 101 5.10 -4.35 -8.69
N ILE A 102 5.45 -5.03 -9.78
CA ILE A 102 6.71 -5.80 -9.89
C ILE A 102 7.93 -4.88 -9.82
N ASN A 103 7.86 -3.69 -10.42
CA ASN A 103 8.92 -2.69 -10.34
C ASN A 103 9.11 -2.13 -8.92
N ILE A 104 8.03 -1.98 -8.14
CA ILE A 104 8.09 -1.53 -6.75
C ILE A 104 8.60 -2.67 -5.84
N ASP A 105 8.09 -3.87 -6.03
CA ASP A 105 8.41 -5.04 -5.24
C ASP A 105 8.46 -6.30 -6.12
N ALA A 106 9.66 -6.68 -6.54
CA ALA A 106 9.91 -7.84 -7.39
C ALA A 106 9.64 -9.20 -6.71
N GLN A 107 9.33 -9.22 -5.41
CA GLN A 107 8.97 -10.43 -4.67
C GLN A 107 7.45 -10.70 -4.65
N ARG A 108 6.66 -9.82 -5.23
CA ARG A 108 5.19 -9.96 -5.33
C ARG A 108 4.81 -10.99 -6.39
N LEU A 109 4.98 -12.28 -6.07
CA LEU A 109 4.72 -13.40 -7.00
C LEU A 109 3.28 -13.41 -7.54
N ASP A 110 2.33 -12.94 -6.74
CA ASP A 110 0.94 -12.78 -7.16
C ASP A 110 0.79 -11.78 -8.32
N ALA A 111 1.61 -10.73 -8.36
CA ALA A 111 1.59 -9.75 -9.45
C ALA A 111 2.07 -10.35 -10.79
N TYR A 112 3.08 -11.21 -10.78
CA TYR A 112 3.51 -11.93 -11.99
C TYR A 112 2.39 -12.81 -12.54
N MET A 113 1.68 -13.54 -11.67
CA MET A 113 0.56 -14.38 -12.10
C MET A 113 -0.54 -13.55 -12.75
N GLN A 114 -0.92 -12.43 -12.12
CA GLN A 114 -1.96 -11.54 -12.66
C GLN A 114 -1.52 -10.83 -13.94
N LEU A 115 -0.24 -10.50 -14.07
CA LEU A 115 0.34 -9.96 -15.29
C LEU A 115 0.24 -10.96 -16.44
N ALA A 116 0.63 -12.22 -16.19
CA ALA A 116 0.51 -13.28 -17.20
C ALA A 116 -0.94 -13.47 -17.65
N ILE A 117 -1.91 -13.52 -16.70
CA ILE A 117 -3.34 -13.60 -17.00
C ILE A 117 -3.79 -12.41 -17.86
N SER A 118 -3.32 -11.20 -17.56
CA SER A 118 -3.68 -10.00 -18.32
C SER A 118 -3.16 -10.06 -19.75
N TYR A 119 -1.92 -10.51 -19.97
CA TYR A 119 -1.36 -10.72 -21.32
C TYR A 119 -2.12 -11.80 -22.09
N LEU A 120 -2.49 -12.91 -21.45
CA LEU A 120 -3.31 -13.95 -22.07
C LEU A 120 -4.67 -13.44 -22.52
N ALA A 121 -5.31 -12.60 -21.71
CA ALA A 121 -6.58 -11.98 -22.08
C ALA A 121 -6.44 -11.04 -23.30
N LEU A 122 -5.28 -10.40 -23.46
CA LEU A 122 -4.91 -9.61 -24.64
C LEU A 122 -4.43 -10.46 -25.81
N LYS A 123 -4.38 -11.79 -25.68
CA LYS A 123 -3.84 -12.75 -26.66
C LYS A 123 -2.34 -12.56 -26.94
N ASP A 124 -1.62 -11.86 -26.06
CA ASP A 124 -0.17 -11.76 -26.11
C ASP A 124 0.47 -12.96 -25.37
N THR A 125 0.45 -14.10 -26.05
CA THR A 125 1.01 -15.35 -25.55
C THR A 125 2.52 -15.26 -25.31
N SER A 126 3.22 -14.47 -26.12
CA SER A 126 4.68 -14.29 -26.02
C SER A 126 5.04 -13.58 -24.71
N ALA A 127 4.40 -12.45 -24.42
CA ALA A 127 4.62 -11.72 -23.16
C ALA A 127 4.20 -12.56 -21.94
N ALA A 128 3.05 -13.23 -22.00
CA ALA A 128 2.60 -14.13 -20.95
C ALA A 128 3.62 -15.23 -20.64
N THR A 129 4.19 -15.86 -21.70
CA THR A 129 5.23 -16.88 -21.55
C THR A 129 6.46 -16.34 -20.82
N GLY A 130 6.96 -15.16 -21.20
CA GLY A 130 8.10 -14.53 -20.55
C GLY A 130 7.87 -14.26 -19.06
N VAL A 131 6.66 -13.78 -18.72
CA VAL A 131 6.26 -13.52 -17.33
C VAL A 131 6.14 -14.83 -16.53
N LEU A 132 5.56 -15.89 -17.11
CA LEU A 132 5.43 -17.20 -16.46
C LEU A 132 6.80 -17.83 -16.19
N ILE A 133 7.74 -17.74 -17.11
CA ILE A 133 9.12 -18.22 -16.92
C ILE A 133 9.75 -17.46 -15.73
N SER A 134 9.61 -16.13 -15.71
CA SER A 134 10.12 -15.31 -14.59
C SER A 134 9.48 -15.68 -13.25
N LEU A 135 8.20 -16.02 -13.24
CA LEU A 135 7.49 -16.47 -12.04
C LEU A 135 8.00 -17.84 -11.57
N ILE A 136 8.22 -18.78 -12.50
CA ILE A 136 8.76 -20.12 -12.20
C ILE A 136 10.14 -20.00 -11.56
N ASP A 137 11.01 -19.14 -12.10
CA ASP A 137 12.36 -18.93 -11.58
C ASP A 137 12.39 -18.35 -10.16
N LYS A 138 11.38 -17.55 -9.83
CA LYS A 138 11.28 -16.86 -8.53
C LYS A 138 10.46 -17.58 -7.48
N SER A 139 9.71 -18.61 -7.85
CA SER A 139 8.73 -19.26 -6.99
C SER A 139 9.06 -20.71 -6.70
N GLU A 140 8.45 -21.23 -5.63
CA GLU A 140 8.51 -22.62 -5.20
C GLU A 140 7.10 -23.16 -4.90
N GLY A 141 7.00 -24.44 -4.62
CA GLY A 141 5.75 -25.08 -4.18
C GLY A 141 4.61 -24.94 -5.18
N ASP A 142 3.43 -24.60 -4.68
CA ASP A 142 2.21 -24.56 -5.50
C ASP A 142 2.17 -23.40 -6.50
N THR A 143 2.79 -22.27 -6.18
CA THR A 143 2.88 -21.13 -7.10
C THR A 143 3.66 -21.52 -8.35
N ARG A 144 4.80 -22.19 -8.18
CA ARG A 144 5.61 -22.70 -9.29
C ARG A 144 4.83 -23.71 -10.12
N LYS A 145 4.21 -24.70 -9.49
CA LYS A 145 3.39 -25.72 -10.18
C LYS A 145 2.26 -25.09 -11.01
N ASN A 146 1.59 -24.09 -10.45
CA ASN A 146 0.52 -23.39 -11.16
C ASN A 146 1.05 -22.63 -12.39
N ALA A 147 2.19 -21.97 -12.27
CA ALA A 147 2.83 -21.27 -13.39
C ALA A 147 3.30 -22.25 -14.47
N GLU A 148 3.91 -23.39 -14.11
CA GLU A 148 4.30 -24.47 -15.01
C GLU A 148 3.10 -25.05 -15.76
N ALA A 149 1.99 -25.32 -15.05
CA ALA A 149 0.76 -25.81 -15.66
C ALA A 149 0.11 -24.82 -16.62
N MET A 150 0.21 -23.50 -16.34
CA MET A 150 -0.23 -22.48 -17.29
C MET A 150 0.67 -22.42 -18.52
N LEU A 151 1.99 -22.47 -18.34
CA LEU A 151 2.95 -22.44 -19.41
C LEU A 151 2.81 -23.64 -20.36
N GLU A 152 2.51 -24.83 -19.82
CA GLU A 152 2.30 -26.05 -20.62
C GLU A 152 1.09 -25.94 -21.53
N LYS A 153 0.02 -25.25 -21.10
CA LYS A 153 -1.17 -25.01 -21.93
C LYS A 153 -0.96 -24.02 -23.07
N LEU A 154 0.18 -23.33 -23.09
CA LEU A 154 0.50 -22.33 -24.12
C LEU A 154 1.39 -22.89 -25.25
N LYS A 155 1.86 -24.13 -25.10
CA LYS A 155 2.65 -24.86 -26.09
C LYS A 155 1.74 -25.52 -27.13
#